data_e10acfbafb0d38d8a125a98df80ade13
#
_entry.id   e10acfbafb0d38d8a125a98df80ade13
#
_cell.length_a   1.000
_cell.length_b   1.000
_cell.length_c   1.000
_cell.angle_alpha   90.00
_cell.angle_beta   90.00
_cell.angle_gamma   90.00
#
_symmetry.space_group_name_H-M   'P 1'
#
loop_
_entity.id
_entity.type
_entity.pdbx_description
1 polymer ?
#
loop_
_entity_poly.entity_id
_entity_poly.type
_entity_poly.pdbx_seq_one_letter_code
_entity_poly.pdbx_strand_id
1 'polypeptide(L)'
;MDNKINSLIVSEKEKLRKKSKDYLNNFKKISNFIEKEVIEIENFKNSEIPIIPEIKFKDLNNQKSQVIRKIEKRGCIIIRNVFDEKIVNKWNKSLEEYINKNNFFEDQKKKEGLDKYFSNLKSNKPQICPLYWSKPQIEIRHSDEMTIVKKWLNNLWIYKHDGKDIFDPNRELIYADRFRRREPGDSSLGLSTHCDAGSFERWTDKAYQKIYNDIFSDNFENYNPFNAKYRDQTKEFEAPAVAHVFRTFQGWTALTKQGPNDGTLQLIPIAKDIAYILTR
;
A
#
# COMPACT_ATOMS: atom_id res chain seq x y z
N MET A 1 -16.96 10.49 -23.69
CA MET A 1 -15.90 9.55 -23.28
C MET A 1 -16.37 8.59 -22.19
N ASP A 2 -17.16 9.06 -21.22
CA ASP A 2 -17.60 8.27 -20.06
C ASP A 2 -18.48 7.05 -20.40
N ASN A 3 -19.42 7.16 -21.33
CA ASN A 3 -20.32 6.04 -21.67
C ASN A 3 -19.60 4.82 -22.26
N LYS A 4 -18.52 5.03 -23.03
CA LYS A 4 -17.74 3.92 -23.62
C LYS A 4 -16.94 3.17 -22.55
N ILE A 5 -16.34 3.88 -21.60
CA ILE A 5 -15.58 3.28 -20.49
C ILE A 5 -16.54 2.51 -19.58
N ASN A 6 -17.67 3.09 -19.22
CA ASN A 6 -18.68 2.43 -18.40
C ASN A 6 -19.20 1.14 -19.04
N SER A 7 -19.46 1.15 -20.35
CA SER A 7 -19.88 -0.04 -21.10
C SER A 7 -18.82 -1.14 -21.10
N LEU A 8 -17.53 -0.77 -21.22
CA LEU A 8 -16.42 -1.71 -21.12
C LEU A 8 -16.32 -2.33 -19.73
N ILE A 9 -16.44 -1.51 -18.68
CA ILE A 9 -16.42 -1.98 -17.28
C ILE A 9 -17.54 -3.01 -17.05
N VAL A 10 -18.76 -2.70 -17.45
CA VAL A 10 -19.91 -3.60 -17.31
C VAL A 10 -19.67 -4.90 -18.07
N SER A 11 -19.24 -4.82 -19.33
CA SER A 11 -18.96 -6.01 -20.15
C SER A 11 -17.90 -6.92 -19.54
N GLU A 12 -16.80 -6.36 -19.01
CA GLU A 12 -15.75 -7.16 -18.37
C GLU A 12 -16.23 -7.79 -17.05
N LYS A 13 -16.99 -7.07 -16.25
CA LYS A 13 -17.60 -7.62 -15.03
C LYS A 13 -18.54 -8.77 -15.34
N GLU A 14 -19.37 -8.65 -16.37
CA GLU A 14 -20.28 -9.74 -16.82
C GLU A 14 -19.50 -10.99 -17.26
N LYS A 15 -18.40 -10.80 -18.01
CA LYS A 15 -17.54 -11.95 -18.39
C LYS A 15 -16.96 -12.66 -17.18
N LEU A 16 -16.49 -11.90 -16.17
CA LEU A 16 -15.91 -12.47 -14.96
C LEU A 16 -16.94 -13.14 -14.06
N ARG A 17 -18.15 -12.59 -13.98
CA ARG A 17 -19.27 -13.21 -13.25
C ARG A 17 -19.61 -14.61 -13.77
N LYS A 18 -19.42 -14.87 -15.06
CA LYS A 18 -19.64 -16.19 -15.66
C LYS A 18 -18.63 -17.26 -15.21
N LYS A 19 -17.53 -16.88 -14.54
CA LYS A 19 -16.58 -17.82 -13.92
C LYS A 19 -17.11 -18.43 -12.63
N SER A 20 -18.03 -17.75 -11.97
CA SER A 20 -18.72 -18.24 -10.78
C SER A 20 -19.93 -19.07 -11.18
N LYS A 21 -20.17 -20.16 -10.47
CA LYS A 21 -21.38 -21.00 -10.62
C LYS A 21 -22.59 -20.33 -9.98
N ASP A 22 -22.38 -19.64 -8.86
CA ASP A 22 -23.39 -18.87 -8.14
C ASP A 22 -22.78 -17.55 -7.64
N TYR A 23 -22.71 -16.59 -8.54
CA TYR A 23 -22.10 -15.30 -8.28
C TYR A 23 -22.71 -14.56 -7.08
N LEU A 24 -24.04 -14.62 -6.92
CA LEU A 24 -24.70 -13.92 -5.81
C LEU A 24 -24.33 -14.52 -4.46
N ASN A 25 -24.28 -15.85 -4.38
CA ASN A 25 -23.83 -16.54 -3.18
C ASN A 25 -22.34 -16.28 -2.88
N ASN A 26 -21.49 -16.29 -3.91
CA ASN A 26 -20.08 -15.95 -3.78
C ASN A 26 -19.90 -14.51 -3.24
N PHE A 27 -20.61 -13.55 -3.80
CA PHE A 27 -20.58 -12.16 -3.31
C PHE A 27 -21.08 -12.06 -1.87
N LYS A 28 -22.15 -12.78 -1.52
CA LYS A 28 -22.68 -12.83 -0.14
C LYS A 28 -21.65 -13.40 0.85
N LYS A 29 -20.95 -14.47 0.48
CA LYS A 29 -19.87 -15.04 1.31
C LYS A 29 -18.75 -14.01 1.55
N ILE A 30 -18.30 -13.32 0.50
CA ILE A 30 -17.27 -12.28 0.60
C ILE A 30 -17.76 -11.12 1.47
N SER A 31 -18.99 -10.65 1.27
CA SER A 31 -19.58 -9.57 2.08
C SER A 31 -19.66 -9.95 3.55
N ASN A 32 -20.13 -11.15 3.87
CA ASN A 32 -20.20 -11.66 5.24
C ASN A 32 -18.81 -11.79 5.88
N PHE A 33 -17.78 -12.14 5.09
CA PHE A 33 -16.40 -12.17 5.57
C PHE A 33 -15.94 -10.77 5.94
N ILE A 34 -16.15 -9.78 5.08
CA ILE A 34 -15.76 -8.39 5.34
C ILE A 34 -16.50 -7.84 6.57
N GLU A 35 -17.80 -8.10 6.68
CA GLU A 35 -18.59 -7.68 7.84
C GLU A 35 -18.03 -8.25 9.15
N LYS A 36 -17.69 -9.54 9.19
CA LYS A 36 -17.04 -10.16 10.35
C LYS A 36 -15.71 -9.51 10.70
N GLU A 37 -14.87 -9.20 9.69
CA GLU A 37 -13.61 -8.52 9.93
C GLU A 37 -13.80 -7.10 10.48
N VAL A 38 -14.81 -6.37 9.98
CA VAL A 38 -15.17 -5.03 10.48
C VAL A 38 -15.63 -5.11 11.94
N ILE A 39 -16.54 -6.03 12.27
CA ILE A 39 -17.00 -6.24 13.66
C ILE A 39 -15.82 -6.58 14.58
N GLU A 40 -14.92 -7.45 14.14
CA GLU A 40 -13.72 -7.77 14.92
C GLU A 40 -12.85 -6.53 15.16
N ILE A 41 -12.63 -5.70 14.13
CA ILE A 41 -11.88 -4.46 14.23
C ILE A 41 -12.55 -3.48 15.20
N GLU A 42 -13.86 -3.34 15.13
CA GLU A 42 -14.63 -2.48 16.04
C GLU A 42 -14.52 -2.94 17.50
N ASN A 43 -14.55 -4.25 17.74
CA ASN A 43 -14.36 -4.81 19.07
C ASN A 43 -12.98 -4.50 19.67
N PHE A 44 -11.94 -4.39 18.82
CA PHE A 44 -10.60 -3.96 19.26
C PHE A 44 -10.50 -2.46 19.56
N LYS A 45 -11.43 -1.62 19.08
CA LYS A 45 -11.37 -0.17 19.24
C LYS A 45 -11.32 0.27 20.70
N ASN A 46 -11.97 -0.50 21.58
CA ASN A 46 -12.04 -0.25 23.02
C ASN A 46 -11.02 -1.09 23.84
N SER A 47 -10.14 -1.80 23.17
CA SER A 47 -9.09 -2.62 23.80
C SER A 47 -7.73 -1.94 23.70
N GLU A 48 -6.83 -2.26 24.62
CA GLU A 48 -5.43 -1.81 24.55
C GLU A 48 -4.61 -2.54 23.47
N ILE A 49 -5.22 -3.54 22.82
CA ILE A 49 -4.55 -4.34 21.81
C ILE A 49 -4.59 -3.61 20.46
N PRO A 50 -3.44 -3.29 19.86
CA PRO A 50 -3.43 -2.61 18.58
C PRO A 50 -4.01 -3.49 17.47
N ILE A 51 -4.89 -2.93 16.66
CA ILE A 51 -5.49 -3.60 15.49
C ILE A 51 -4.41 -3.94 14.47
N ILE A 52 -3.58 -2.97 14.13
CA ILE A 52 -2.41 -3.15 13.26
C ILE A 52 -1.29 -3.77 14.11
N PRO A 53 -0.74 -4.92 13.69
CA PRO A 53 0.35 -5.54 14.43
C PRO A 53 1.57 -4.63 14.49
N GLU A 54 2.21 -4.59 15.65
CA GLU A 54 3.43 -3.84 15.89
C GLU A 54 4.56 -4.77 16.30
N ILE A 55 5.75 -4.54 15.74
CA ILE A 55 6.98 -5.30 16.06
C ILE A 55 8.11 -4.30 16.28
N LYS A 56 8.98 -4.56 17.25
CA LYS A 56 10.24 -3.82 17.36
C LYS A 56 11.27 -4.37 16.37
N PHE A 57 12.05 -3.50 15.75
CA PHE A 57 13.06 -3.87 14.76
C PHE A 57 14.01 -4.99 15.27
N LYS A 58 14.49 -4.89 16.50
CA LYS A 58 15.37 -5.90 17.11
C LYS A 58 14.75 -7.29 17.22
N ASP A 59 13.44 -7.39 17.17
CA ASP A 59 12.68 -8.63 17.36
C ASP A 59 12.20 -9.25 16.03
N LEU A 60 12.54 -8.66 14.86
CA LEU A 60 12.06 -9.10 13.55
C LEU A 60 12.31 -10.59 13.30
N ASN A 61 13.52 -11.07 13.60
CA ASN A 61 13.91 -12.46 13.32
C ASN A 61 13.36 -13.47 14.31
N ASN A 62 12.76 -13.03 15.42
CA ASN A 62 12.28 -13.88 16.51
C ASN A 62 10.75 -13.90 16.60
N GLN A 63 10.04 -13.68 15.49
CA GLN A 63 8.60 -13.58 15.53
C GLN A 63 7.92 -14.94 15.65
N LYS A 64 6.92 -15.01 16.53
CA LYS A 64 6.05 -16.18 16.68
C LYS A 64 5.13 -16.28 15.44
N SER A 65 4.81 -17.50 15.03
CA SER A 65 3.89 -17.76 13.91
C SER A 65 2.53 -17.06 14.04
N GLN A 66 2.09 -16.80 15.28
CA GLN A 66 0.85 -16.07 15.55
C GLN A 66 0.91 -14.60 15.09
N VAL A 67 2.06 -13.94 15.28
CA VAL A 67 2.27 -12.55 14.83
C VAL A 67 2.27 -12.49 13.31
N ILE A 68 2.95 -13.43 12.66
CA ILE A 68 2.97 -13.53 11.20
C ILE A 68 1.55 -13.70 10.66
N ARG A 69 0.74 -14.63 11.22
CA ARG A 69 -0.67 -14.79 10.82
C ARG A 69 -1.49 -13.52 11.01
N LYS A 70 -1.21 -12.73 12.07
CA LYS A 70 -1.89 -11.45 12.28
C LYS A 70 -1.51 -10.43 11.19
N ILE A 71 -0.25 -10.39 10.76
CA ILE A 71 0.20 -9.55 9.65
C ILE A 71 -0.48 -9.96 8.34
N GLU A 72 -0.51 -11.25 8.04
CA GLU A 72 -1.17 -11.80 6.85
C GLU A 72 -2.68 -11.48 6.84
N LYS A 73 -3.32 -11.56 8.00
CA LYS A 73 -4.74 -11.22 8.16
C LYS A 73 -5.01 -9.72 7.94
N ARG A 74 -4.15 -8.86 8.49
CA ARG A 74 -4.33 -7.40 8.46
C ARG A 74 -3.74 -6.73 7.22
N GLY A 75 -2.80 -7.36 6.53
CA GLY A 75 -2.16 -6.82 5.34
C GLY A 75 -1.23 -5.64 5.60
N CYS A 76 -0.98 -5.30 6.85
CA CYS A 76 -0.15 -4.17 7.25
C CYS A 76 0.55 -4.41 8.59
N ILE A 77 1.60 -3.63 8.84
CA ILE A 77 2.42 -3.74 10.04
C ILE A 77 3.08 -2.40 10.38
N ILE A 78 3.31 -2.15 11.66
CA ILE A 78 4.18 -1.09 12.15
C ILE A 78 5.45 -1.70 12.72
N ILE A 79 6.60 -1.28 12.20
CA ILE A 79 7.92 -1.69 12.72
C ILE A 79 8.49 -0.52 13.52
N ARG A 80 8.63 -0.71 14.82
CA ARG A 80 9.09 0.30 15.75
C ARG A 80 10.60 0.27 15.91
N ASN A 81 11.19 1.46 16.11
CA ASN A 81 12.59 1.61 16.47
C ASN A 81 13.54 1.04 15.39
N VAL A 82 13.21 1.25 14.13
CA VAL A 82 14.11 0.92 13.02
C VAL A 82 15.35 1.80 13.09
N PHE A 83 15.17 3.08 13.39
CA PHE A 83 16.24 4.07 13.51
C PHE A 83 16.26 4.70 14.90
N ASP A 84 17.45 5.16 15.30
CA ASP A 84 17.61 5.98 16.50
C ASP A 84 16.89 7.33 16.35
N GLU A 85 16.18 7.76 17.39
CA GLU A 85 15.39 8.99 17.38
C GLU A 85 16.23 10.23 17.09
N LYS A 86 17.49 10.28 17.56
CA LYS A 86 18.38 11.41 17.30
C LYS A 86 18.74 11.52 15.82
N ILE A 87 18.91 10.37 15.16
CA ILE A 87 19.20 10.32 13.74
C ILE A 87 17.97 10.77 12.94
N VAL A 88 16.78 10.29 13.31
CA VAL A 88 15.52 10.68 12.68
C VAL A 88 15.28 12.19 12.81
N ASN A 89 15.48 12.74 13.99
CA ASN A 89 15.35 14.19 14.22
C ASN A 89 16.36 15.00 13.38
N LYS A 90 17.59 14.51 13.24
CA LYS A 90 18.59 15.13 12.36
C LYS A 90 18.16 15.10 10.90
N TRP A 91 17.62 13.98 10.42
CA TRP A 91 17.10 13.87 9.06
C TRP A 91 15.93 14.79 8.80
N ASN A 92 14.98 14.87 9.75
CA ASN A 92 13.84 15.78 9.63
C ASN A 92 14.31 17.23 9.50
N LYS A 93 15.21 17.68 10.37
CA LYS A 93 15.80 19.03 10.32
C LYS A 93 16.52 19.30 9.01
N SER A 94 17.37 18.37 8.57
CA SER A 94 18.12 18.49 7.31
C SER A 94 17.18 18.58 6.09
N LEU A 95 16.07 17.86 6.12
CA LEU A 95 15.07 17.90 5.05
C LEU A 95 14.32 19.25 5.03
N GLU A 96 13.97 19.78 6.20
CA GLU A 96 13.36 21.12 6.31
C GLU A 96 14.31 22.22 5.82
N GLU A 97 15.59 22.15 6.20
CA GLU A 97 16.62 23.08 5.72
C GLU A 97 16.76 22.99 4.20
N TYR A 98 16.76 21.79 3.62
CA TYR A 98 16.82 21.59 2.19
C TYR A 98 15.62 22.19 1.45
N ILE A 99 14.42 21.99 1.95
CA ILE A 99 13.18 22.54 1.39
C ILE A 99 13.23 24.08 1.41
N ASN A 100 13.63 24.67 2.53
CA ASN A 100 13.69 26.12 2.69
C ASN A 100 14.79 26.75 1.84
N LYS A 101 15.99 26.17 1.84
CA LYS A 101 17.15 26.67 1.05
C LYS A 101 16.87 26.68 -0.45
N ASN A 102 16.09 25.75 -0.95
CA ASN A 102 15.77 25.62 -2.37
C ASN A 102 14.45 26.30 -2.76
N ASN A 103 13.80 27.06 -1.87
CA ASN A 103 12.53 27.72 -2.10
C ASN A 103 11.46 26.79 -2.70
N PHE A 104 11.49 25.52 -2.29
CA PHE A 104 10.72 24.44 -2.91
C PHE A 104 9.22 24.76 -3.05
N PHE A 105 8.60 25.35 -2.02
CA PHE A 105 7.17 25.66 -2.06
C PHE A 105 6.83 26.80 -3.02
N GLU A 106 7.71 27.80 -3.17
CA GLU A 106 7.51 28.89 -4.14
C GLU A 106 7.61 28.37 -5.57
N ASP A 107 8.54 27.48 -5.83
CA ASP A 107 8.69 26.88 -7.15
C ASP A 107 7.53 25.91 -7.49
N GLN A 108 6.95 25.23 -6.51
CA GLN A 108 5.76 24.39 -6.71
C GLN A 108 4.53 25.22 -7.13
N LYS A 109 4.37 26.45 -6.67
CA LYS A 109 3.27 27.34 -7.07
C LYS A 109 3.26 27.64 -8.57
N LYS A 110 4.40 27.53 -9.23
CA LYS A 110 4.58 27.78 -10.68
C LYS A 110 4.29 26.57 -11.54
N LYS A 111 4.10 25.37 -10.96
CA LYS A 111 3.89 24.13 -11.69
C LYS A 111 2.43 23.96 -12.11
N GLU A 112 2.24 23.36 -13.27
CA GLU A 112 0.94 22.98 -13.82
C GLU A 112 0.75 21.46 -13.76
N GLY A 113 -0.51 20.98 -13.91
CA GLY A 113 -0.82 19.57 -13.99
C GLY A 113 -1.23 18.91 -12.67
N LEU A 114 -0.99 17.60 -12.54
CA LEU A 114 -1.39 16.81 -11.38
C LEU A 114 -0.77 17.31 -10.06
N ASP A 115 0.43 17.87 -10.11
CA ASP A 115 1.09 18.43 -8.95
C ASP A 115 0.34 19.66 -8.40
N LYS A 116 -0.40 20.38 -9.24
CA LYS A 116 -1.26 21.51 -8.84
C LYS A 116 -2.49 21.05 -8.05
N TYR A 117 -3.00 19.85 -8.33
CA TYR A 117 -4.14 19.28 -7.62
C TYR A 117 -3.85 19.14 -6.10
N PHE A 118 -2.61 18.80 -5.75
CA PHE A 118 -2.18 18.64 -4.36
C PHE A 118 -1.75 19.95 -3.67
N SER A 119 -1.79 21.08 -4.36
CA SER A 119 -1.42 22.41 -3.81
C SER A 119 -2.61 23.23 -3.32
N ASN A 120 -3.85 22.80 -3.56
CA ASN A 120 -5.09 23.51 -3.19
C ASN A 120 -5.47 23.30 -1.69
N LEU A 121 -4.56 23.65 -0.78
CA LEU A 121 -4.75 23.52 0.65
C LEU A 121 -4.80 24.90 1.32
N LYS A 122 -5.36 24.95 2.51
CA LYS A 122 -5.42 26.18 3.32
C LYS A 122 -4.02 26.79 3.54
N SER A 123 -3.02 25.94 3.72
CA SER A 123 -1.61 26.33 3.85
C SER A 123 -0.96 26.77 2.53
N ASN A 124 -1.58 26.55 1.38
CA ASN A 124 -0.98 26.66 0.04
C ASN A 124 0.33 25.85 -0.14
N LYS A 125 0.49 24.79 0.64
CA LYS A 125 1.65 23.89 0.53
C LYS A 125 1.20 22.50 0.07
N PRO A 126 1.91 21.85 -0.87
CA PRO A 126 1.58 20.49 -1.28
C PRO A 126 1.82 19.51 -0.14
N GLN A 127 0.90 18.57 0.07
CA GLN A 127 1.08 17.49 1.06
C GLN A 127 2.00 16.39 0.58
N ILE A 128 2.18 16.26 -0.73
CA ILE A 128 3.10 15.31 -1.36
C ILE A 128 4.10 16.14 -2.15
N CYS A 129 5.36 16.08 -1.72
CA CYS A 129 6.42 16.81 -2.35
C CYS A 129 7.21 15.88 -3.28
N PRO A 130 7.29 16.13 -4.59
CA PRO A 130 8.10 15.37 -5.53
C PRO A 130 9.60 15.69 -5.33
N LEU A 131 10.08 15.34 -4.18
CA LEU A 131 11.44 15.47 -3.73
C LEU A 131 11.99 14.06 -3.52
N TYR A 132 13.05 13.69 -4.26
CA TYR A 132 13.48 12.29 -4.34
C TYR A 132 14.92 12.06 -3.91
N TRP A 133 15.76 13.11 -3.95
CA TRP A 133 17.22 13.00 -3.87
C TRP A 133 17.83 13.81 -2.74
N SER A 134 17.06 14.17 -1.72
CA SER A 134 17.63 14.78 -0.52
C SER A 134 18.55 13.78 0.19
N LYS A 135 19.57 14.29 0.86
CA LYS A 135 20.52 13.45 1.60
C LYS A 135 19.82 12.51 2.60
N PRO A 136 18.84 12.96 3.43
CA PRO A 136 18.10 12.07 4.31
C PRO A 136 17.38 10.93 3.58
N GLN A 137 16.75 11.20 2.43
CA GLN A 137 16.07 10.17 1.65
C GLN A 137 17.03 9.09 1.15
N ILE A 138 18.22 9.51 0.69
CA ILE A 138 19.26 8.58 0.25
C ILE A 138 19.77 7.75 1.44
N GLU A 139 20.09 8.38 2.55
CA GLU A 139 20.58 7.71 3.76
C GLU A 139 19.58 6.68 4.28
N ILE A 140 18.29 7.02 4.35
CA ILE A 140 17.25 6.09 4.79
C ILE A 140 17.11 4.91 3.81
N ARG A 141 17.00 5.18 2.52
CA ARG A 141 16.79 4.15 1.50
C ARG A 141 17.90 3.10 1.45
N HIS A 142 19.14 3.54 1.67
CA HIS A 142 20.33 2.71 1.55
C HIS A 142 20.87 2.22 2.90
N SER A 143 20.15 2.46 4.00
CA SER A 143 20.57 1.98 5.30
C SER A 143 20.45 0.45 5.42
N ASP A 144 21.32 -0.14 6.24
CA ASP A 144 21.29 -1.57 6.54
C ASP A 144 19.97 -1.97 7.23
N GLU A 145 19.45 -1.11 8.08
CA GLU A 145 18.18 -1.31 8.78
C GLU A 145 17.01 -1.43 7.79
N MET A 146 16.93 -0.53 6.79
CA MET A 146 15.89 -0.62 5.76
C MET A 146 16.06 -1.85 4.87
N THR A 147 17.28 -2.25 4.58
CA THR A 147 17.58 -3.49 3.86
C THR A 147 17.08 -4.71 4.64
N ILE A 148 17.35 -4.78 5.95
CA ILE A 148 16.84 -5.84 6.82
C ILE A 148 15.30 -5.86 6.83
N VAL A 149 14.67 -4.70 7.02
CA VAL A 149 13.20 -4.58 7.02
C VAL A 149 12.60 -5.08 5.72
N LYS A 150 13.10 -4.60 4.57
CA LYS A 150 12.57 -4.98 3.25
C LYS A 150 12.73 -6.47 2.96
N LYS A 151 13.89 -7.05 3.25
CA LYS A 151 14.12 -8.49 3.10
C LYS A 151 13.20 -9.31 4.02
N TRP A 152 13.03 -8.88 5.26
CA TRP A 152 12.13 -9.54 6.18
C TRP A 152 10.67 -9.51 5.67
N LEU A 153 10.18 -8.36 5.20
CA LEU A 153 8.85 -8.21 4.61
C LEU A 153 8.67 -9.07 3.35
N ASN A 154 9.68 -9.10 2.48
CA ASN A 154 9.67 -9.92 1.27
C ASN A 154 9.51 -11.41 1.59
N ASN A 155 10.15 -11.89 2.66
CA ASN A 155 10.08 -13.29 3.08
C ASN A 155 8.73 -13.68 3.71
N LEU A 156 7.80 -12.75 3.93
CA LEU A 156 6.41 -13.06 4.29
C LEU A 156 5.58 -13.57 3.11
N TRP A 157 6.09 -13.46 1.89
CA TRP A 157 5.39 -13.87 0.68
C TRP A 157 5.64 -15.34 0.33
N ILE A 158 4.62 -15.98 -0.24
CA ILE A 158 4.79 -17.25 -0.95
C ILE A 158 5.35 -16.93 -2.32
N TYR A 159 6.66 -16.98 -2.45
CA TYR A 159 7.36 -16.60 -3.69
C TYR A 159 7.85 -17.80 -4.53
N LYS A 160 7.83 -19.01 -3.98
CA LYS A 160 8.22 -20.24 -4.70
C LYS A 160 7.01 -20.94 -5.28
N HIS A 161 7.03 -21.20 -6.59
CA HIS A 161 5.97 -21.91 -7.29
C HIS A 161 6.58 -22.84 -8.36
N ASP A 162 6.16 -24.09 -8.37
CA ASP A 162 6.57 -25.10 -9.36
C ASP A 162 8.11 -25.18 -9.52
N GLY A 163 8.84 -25.10 -8.38
CA GLY A 163 10.31 -25.16 -8.34
C GLY A 163 11.01 -23.89 -8.80
N LYS A 164 10.29 -22.79 -9.05
CA LYS A 164 10.85 -21.50 -9.48
C LYS A 164 10.54 -20.41 -8.47
N ASP A 165 11.48 -19.50 -8.31
CA ASP A 165 11.26 -18.28 -7.55
C ASP A 165 10.61 -17.22 -8.47
N ILE A 166 9.46 -16.68 -8.07
CA ILE A 166 8.78 -15.59 -8.77
C ILE A 166 9.57 -14.28 -8.62
N PHE A 167 10.19 -14.10 -7.46
CA PHE A 167 11.15 -13.04 -7.19
C PHE A 167 12.14 -13.51 -6.12
N ASP A 168 13.30 -12.86 -6.05
CA ASP A 168 14.29 -13.11 -4.99
C ASP A 168 13.95 -12.25 -3.76
N PRO A 169 13.51 -12.82 -2.62
CA PRO A 169 13.15 -12.06 -1.43
C PRO A 169 14.33 -11.34 -0.78
N ASN A 170 15.58 -11.74 -1.14
CA ASN A 170 16.79 -11.12 -0.62
C ASN A 170 17.29 -9.97 -1.49
N ARG A 171 16.67 -9.76 -2.65
CA ARG A 171 16.92 -8.58 -3.50
C ARG A 171 15.82 -7.57 -3.30
N GLU A 172 16.21 -6.38 -2.90
CA GLU A 172 15.31 -5.25 -2.78
C GLU A 172 15.39 -4.34 -4.00
N LEU A 173 14.24 -3.81 -4.40
CA LEU A 173 14.18 -2.71 -5.35
C LEU A 173 14.01 -1.40 -4.59
N ILE A 174 14.74 -0.39 -5.04
CA ILE A 174 14.60 0.96 -4.54
C ILE A 174 13.68 1.72 -5.48
N TYR A 175 12.58 2.19 -4.94
CA TYR A 175 11.67 3.09 -5.62
C TYR A 175 11.93 4.52 -5.15
N ALA A 176 11.84 5.50 -6.05
CA ALA A 176 11.96 6.90 -5.69
C ALA A 176 10.82 7.30 -4.75
N ASP A 177 11.13 7.41 -3.47
CA ASP A 177 10.19 7.81 -2.43
C ASP A 177 9.89 9.30 -2.49
N ARG A 178 8.74 9.68 -1.98
CA ARG A 178 8.29 11.07 -1.90
C ARG A 178 8.30 11.52 -0.45
N PHE A 179 8.64 12.79 -0.25
CA PHE A 179 8.43 13.43 1.03
C PHE A 179 6.95 13.81 1.19
N ARG A 180 6.39 13.47 2.34
CA ARG A 180 5.02 13.85 2.69
C ARG A 180 5.02 14.70 3.95
N ARG A 181 4.33 15.82 3.90
CA ARG A 181 4.12 16.70 5.05
C ARG A 181 2.69 17.23 5.02
N ARG A 182 2.05 17.21 6.16
CA ARG A 182 0.76 17.84 6.36
C ARG A 182 0.93 18.99 7.35
N GLU A 183 0.49 20.17 6.96
CA GLU A 183 0.49 21.32 7.85
C GLU A 183 -0.70 21.25 8.81
N PRO A 184 -0.57 21.75 10.06
CA PRO A 184 -1.67 21.80 10.99
C PRO A 184 -2.88 22.55 10.43
N GLY A 185 -4.07 21.96 10.58
CA GLY A 185 -5.32 22.53 10.09
C GLY A 185 -5.62 22.31 8.60
N ASP A 186 -4.72 21.72 7.84
CA ASP A 186 -4.99 21.31 6.46
C ASP A 186 -5.90 20.08 6.42
N SER A 187 -6.92 20.16 5.56
CA SER A 187 -7.72 18.97 5.24
C SER A 187 -6.87 17.92 4.53
N SER A 188 -7.22 16.66 4.67
CA SER A 188 -6.66 15.64 3.82
C SER A 188 -7.18 15.83 2.40
N LEU A 189 -6.31 16.20 1.47
CA LEU A 189 -6.56 16.02 0.03
C LEU A 189 -6.35 14.56 -0.38
N GLY A 190 -6.40 13.67 0.63
CA GLY A 190 -6.23 12.26 0.38
C GLY A 190 -7.14 11.82 -0.73
N LEU A 191 -6.60 11.01 -1.59
CA LEU A 191 -7.40 10.14 -2.42
C LEU A 191 -8.42 9.47 -1.50
N SER A 192 -9.66 9.35 -1.95
CA SER A 192 -10.65 8.50 -1.27
C SER A 192 -10.07 7.12 -1.07
N THR A 193 -10.66 6.33 -0.21
CA THR A 193 -10.24 4.95 0.03
C THR A 193 -10.01 4.22 -1.29
N HIS A 194 -8.80 3.71 -1.49
CA HIS A 194 -8.38 3.05 -2.73
C HIS A 194 -7.36 1.96 -2.44
N CYS A 195 -7.14 1.09 -3.41
CA CYS A 195 -6.02 0.15 -3.43
C CYS A 195 -5.01 0.60 -4.49
N ASP A 196 -3.75 0.70 -4.11
CA ASP A 196 -2.67 0.94 -5.06
C ASP A 196 -2.43 -0.27 -5.98
N ALA A 197 -1.68 -0.05 -7.05
CA ALA A 197 -1.31 -1.02 -8.08
C ALA A 197 -2.50 -1.60 -8.88
N GLY A 198 -2.62 -1.09 -10.08
CA GLY A 198 -3.66 -1.47 -11.04
C GLY A 198 -5.00 -0.79 -10.76
N SER A 199 -5.73 -0.60 -11.81
CA SER A 199 -7.07 -0.02 -11.82
C SER A 199 -8.00 -0.96 -12.57
N PHE A 200 -8.44 -0.56 -13.75
CA PHE A 200 -9.30 -1.39 -14.63
C PHE A 200 -8.61 -2.69 -15.07
N GLU A 201 -7.29 -2.71 -15.14
CA GLU A 201 -6.48 -3.87 -15.49
C GLU A 201 -6.72 -5.07 -14.57
N ARG A 202 -7.13 -4.85 -13.31
CA ARG A 202 -7.49 -5.94 -12.39
C ARG A 202 -8.60 -6.84 -12.90
N TRP A 203 -9.47 -6.30 -13.76
CA TRP A 203 -10.55 -7.06 -14.41
C TRP A 203 -10.17 -7.56 -15.81
N THR A 204 -9.33 -6.84 -16.54
CA THR A 204 -9.08 -7.06 -17.98
C THR A 204 -7.77 -7.78 -18.27
N ASP A 205 -6.71 -7.57 -17.49
CA ASP A 205 -5.42 -8.20 -17.71
C ASP A 205 -5.45 -9.70 -17.29
N LYS A 206 -4.88 -10.56 -18.14
CA LYS A 206 -4.93 -12.00 -17.95
C LYS A 206 -4.17 -12.46 -16.70
N ALA A 207 -3.06 -11.80 -16.34
CA ALA A 207 -2.30 -12.17 -15.17
C ALA A 207 -3.06 -11.76 -13.90
N TYR A 208 -3.66 -10.56 -13.87
CA TYR A 208 -4.55 -10.18 -12.78
C TYR A 208 -5.74 -11.13 -12.63
N GLN A 209 -6.36 -11.55 -13.72
CA GLN A 209 -7.44 -12.53 -13.67
C GLN A 209 -6.99 -13.91 -13.11
N LYS A 210 -5.74 -14.31 -13.31
CA LYS A 210 -5.17 -15.51 -12.70
C LYS A 210 -4.90 -15.33 -11.21
N ILE A 211 -4.35 -14.15 -10.80
CA ILE A 211 -4.12 -13.80 -9.39
C ILE A 211 -5.41 -13.86 -8.58
N TYR A 212 -6.51 -13.34 -9.16
CA TYR A 212 -7.80 -13.25 -8.49
C TYR A 212 -8.77 -14.38 -8.88
N ASN A 213 -8.27 -15.46 -9.49
CA ASN A 213 -9.12 -16.56 -9.96
C ASN A 213 -9.97 -17.15 -8.84
N ASP A 214 -9.41 -17.36 -7.66
CA ASP A 214 -10.13 -17.92 -6.51
C ASP A 214 -11.29 -17.01 -6.05
N ILE A 215 -11.14 -15.70 -6.21
CA ILE A 215 -12.21 -14.72 -5.93
C ILE A 215 -13.34 -14.85 -6.96
N PHE A 216 -13.00 -15.00 -8.25
CA PHE A 216 -14.00 -15.06 -9.32
C PHE A 216 -14.66 -16.44 -9.50
N SER A 217 -14.06 -17.53 -8.97
CA SER A 217 -14.50 -18.90 -9.18
C SER A 217 -15.09 -19.59 -7.95
N ASP A 218 -15.70 -18.85 -7.04
CA ASP A 218 -16.35 -19.36 -5.83
C ASP A 218 -15.42 -20.02 -4.78
N ASN A 219 -14.10 -19.80 -4.90
CA ASN A 219 -13.07 -20.35 -4.02
C ASN A 219 -12.39 -19.27 -3.17
N PHE A 220 -13.12 -18.23 -2.81
CA PHE A 220 -12.58 -17.07 -2.07
C PHE A 220 -11.76 -17.43 -0.84
N GLU A 221 -12.11 -18.50 -0.14
CA GLU A 221 -11.41 -18.98 1.05
C GLU A 221 -9.93 -19.28 0.74
N ASN A 222 -9.64 -19.79 -0.46
CA ASN A 222 -8.29 -20.15 -0.92
C ASN A 222 -7.46 -18.94 -1.37
N TYR A 223 -8.10 -17.79 -1.61
CA TYR A 223 -7.37 -16.60 -2.02
C TYR A 223 -6.39 -16.15 -0.93
N ASN A 224 -5.12 -16.09 -1.29
CA ASN A 224 -4.06 -15.57 -0.42
C ASN A 224 -3.43 -14.31 -1.04
N PRO A 225 -3.61 -13.12 -0.41
CA PRO A 225 -3.04 -11.88 -0.90
C PRO A 225 -1.50 -11.86 -0.91
N PHE A 226 -0.84 -12.71 -0.11
CA PHE A 226 0.62 -12.86 -0.04
C PHE A 226 1.17 -13.91 -1.02
N ASN A 227 0.37 -14.36 -1.96
CA ASN A 227 0.84 -15.27 -3.01
C ASN A 227 1.39 -14.48 -4.20
N ALA A 228 2.67 -14.70 -4.54
CA ALA A 228 3.34 -13.99 -5.63
C ALA A 228 3.02 -14.56 -7.03
N LYS A 229 2.39 -15.72 -7.10
CA LYS A 229 2.09 -16.39 -8.38
C LYS A 229 1.35 -15.47 -9.34
N TYR A 230 1.88 -15.31 -10.56
CA TYR A 230 1.39 -14.45 -11.64
C TYR A 230 1.56 -12.94 -11.44
N ARG A 231 2.08 -12.47 -10.28
CA ARG A 231 2.20 -11.02 -10.03
C ARG A 231 3.34 -10.37 -10.81
N ASP A 232 4.34 -11.16 -11.21
CA ASP A 232 5.43 -10.75 -12.10
C ASP A 232 4.98 -10.55 -13.57
N GLN A 233 3.78 -11.00 -13.91
CA GLN A 233 3.24 -11.01 -15.27
C GLN A 233 2.16 -9.94 -15.49
N THR A 234 1.78 -9.20 -14.44
CA THR A 234 0.75 -8.18 -14.52
C THR A 234 1.20 -7.02 -15.40
N LYS A 235 0.25 -6.51 -16.20
CA LYS A 235 0.46 -5.33 -17.02
C LYS A 235 -0.47 -4.23 -16.56
N GLU A 236 0.11 -3.06 -16.29
CA GLU A 236 -0.62 -1.86 -15.97
C GLU A 236 -0.61 -0.95 -17.19
N PHE A 237 -1.56 -0.01 -17.26
CA PHE A 237 -1.62 0.98 -18.30
C PHE A 237 -0.30 1.78 -18.37
N GLU A 238 0.25 1.94 -19.55
CA GLU A 238 1.47 2.70 -19.76
C GLU A 238 1.22 4.20 -19.52
N ALA A 239 1.90 4.74 -18.54
CA ALA A 239 1.89 6.16 -18.23
C ALA A 239 3.26 6.57 -17.66
N PRO A 240 3.66 7.87 -17.80
CA PRO A 240 4.97 8.33 -17.32
C PRO A 240 5.23 8.10 -15.82
N ALA A 241 4.16 8.00 -15.02
CA ALA A 241 4.24 7.80 -13.58
C ALA A 241 4.06 6.33 -13.15
N VAL A 242 3.89 5.40 -14.07
CA VAL A 242 3.67 3.98 -13.79
C VAL A 242 4.95 3.20 -13.98
N ALA A 243 5.29 2.37 -13.00
CA ALA A 243 6.39 1.42 -13.08
C ALA A 243 5.83 -0.01 -13.02
N HIS A 244 6.11 -0.80 -14.06
CA HIS A 244 5.74 -2.20 -14.14
C HIS A 244 6.69 -3.04 -13.28
N VAL A 245 6.53 -2.98 -11.97
CA VAL A 245 7.32 -3.77 -11.02
C VAL A 245 6.39 -4.45 -10.02
N PHE A 246 6.69 -5.69 -9.70
CA PHE A 246 6.00 -6.37 -8.61
C PHE A 246 6.42 -5.71 -7.27
N ARG A 247 5.44 -5.21 -6.52
CA ARG A 247 5.63 -4.59 -5.22
C ARG A 247 5.09 -5.51 -4.15
N THR A 248 5.95 -5.92 -3.24
CA THR A 248 5.59 -6.78 -2.11
C THR A 248 4.89 -5.99 -1.02
N PHE A 249 5.51 -4.91 -0.57
CA PHE A 249 4.98 -3.98 0.41
C PHE A 249 5.27 -2.55 -0.02
N GLN A 250 4.36 -1.66 0.33
CA GLN A 250 4.55 -0.23 0.26
C GLN A 250 4.57 0.31 1.69
N GLY A 251 5.43 1.28 1.97
CA GLY A 251 5.54 1.83 3.30
C GLY A 251 6.20 3.20 3.33
N TRP A 252 6.35 3.73 4.50
CA TRP A 252 7.01 5.01 4.75
C TRP A 252 7.74 5.01 6.08
N THR A 253 8.73 5.87 6.19
CA THR A 253 9.45 6.15 7.43
C THR A 253 8.87 7.40 8.07
N ALA A 254 8.40 7.29 9.30
CA ALA A 254 7.94 8.43 10.09
C ALA A 254 9.14 9.24 10.58
N LEU A 255 9.18 10.53 10.24
CA LEU A 255 10.21 11.47 10.70
C LEU A 255 9.76 12.31 11.92
N THR A 256 8.49 12.23 12.28
CA THR A 256 7.89 12.86 13.45
C THR A 256 7.00 11.86 14.18
N LYS A 257 6.57 12.20 15.39
CA LYS A 257 5.52 11.43 16.06
C LYS A 257 4.29 11.39 15.19
N GLN A 258 3.68 10.20 15.08
CA GLN A 258 2.47 9.98 14.29
C GLN A 258 1.49 9.16 15.11
N GLY A 259 0.31 9.72 15.31
CA GLY A 259 -0.77 9.13 16.06
C GLY A 259 -2.13 9.62 15.57
N PRO A 260 -3.20 9.35 16.30
CA PRO A 260 -4.52 9.90 15.99
C PRO A 260 -4.47 11.41 15.88
N ASN A 261 -5.07 11.97 14.84
CA ASN A 261 -5.12 13.42 14.51
C ASN A 261 -3.79 14.06 14.04
N ASP A 262 -2.70 13.31 13.91
CA ASP A 262 -1.41 13.82 13.39
C ASP A 262 -1.31 13.75 11.86
N GLY A 263 -2.44 13.51 11.17
CA GLY A 263 -2.45 13.41 9.71
C GLY A 263 -1.80 12.15 9.15
N THR A 264 -1.67 11.11 9.95
CA THR A 264 -1.20 9.78 9.54
C THR A 264 -2.05 9.18 8.45
N LEU A 265 -1.44 8.30 7.65
CA LEU A 265 -2.14 7.49 6.68
C LEU A 265 -3.16 6.58 7.39
N GLN A 266 -4.37 6.55 6.87
CA GLN A 266 -5.42 5.64 7.34
C GLN A 266 -5.44 4.39 6.47
N LEU A 267 -5.51 3.23 7.09
CA LEU A 267 -5.55 1.93 6.44
C LEU A 267 -6.83 1.20 6.80
N ILE A 268 -7.32 0.40 5.86
CA ILE A 268 -8.32 -0.65 6.14
C ILE A 268 -7.54 -1.93 6.37
N PRO A 269 -7.40 -2.41 7.63
CA PRO A 269 -6.54 -3.54 7.96
C PRO A 269 -7.23 -4.88 7.70
N ILE A 270 -7.62 -5.15 6.46
CA ILE A 270 -8.26 -6.38 6.00
C ILE A 270 -7.56 -6.81 4.72
N ALA A 271 -6.62 -7.75 4.80
CA ALA A 271 -5.76 -8.12 3.66
C ALA A 271 -6.53 -8.65 2.44
N LYS A 272 -7.75 -9.15 2.63
CA LYS A 272 -8.60 -9.69 1.57
C LYS A 272 -9.71 -8.71 1.10
N ASP A 273 -9.65 -7.43 1.47
CA ASP A 273 -10.67 -6.44 1.13
C ASP A 273 -10.85 -6.25 -0.38
N ILE A 274 -9.78 -6.44 -1.15
CA ILE A 274 -9.80 -6.42 -2.61
C ILE A 274 -10.86 -7.36 -3.20
N ALA A 275 -11.19 -8.47 -2.53
CA ALA A 275 -12.20 -9.40 -3.02
C ALA A 275 -13.59 -8.75 -3.10
N TYR A 276 -13.93 -7.92 -2.12
CA TYR A 276 -15.18 -7.16 -2.13
C TYR A 276 -15.21 -6.15 -3.28
N ILE A 277 -14.11 -5.43 -3.49
CA ILE A 277 -13.99 -4.44 -4.57
C ILE A 277 -14.16 -5.10 -5.94
N LEU A 278 -13.52 -6.26 -6.14
CA LEU A 278 -13.52 -6.97 -7.41
C LEU A 278 -14.87 -7.61 -7.76
N THR A 279 -15.65 -7.98 -6.75
CA THR A 279 -16.95 -8.66 -6.94
C THR A 279 -18.16 -7.74 -6.81
N ARG A 280 -17.99 -6.51 -6.39
CA ARG A 280 -19.06 -5.49 -6.36
C ARG A 280 -19.30 -4.87 -7.76
#